data_5a7fcb884f17853249ff96a187ec05b5
#
_entry.id   5a7fcb884f17853249ff96a187ec05b5
#
_cell.length_a   1.000
_cell.length_b   1.000
_cell.length_c   1.000
_cell.angle_alpha   90.00
_cell.angle_beta   90.00
_cell.angle_gamma   90.00
#
_symmetry.space_group_name_H-M   'P 1'
#
loop_
_entity.id
_entity.type
_entity.pdbx_description
1 polymer ?
#
loop_
_entity_poly.entity_id
_entity_poly.type
_entity_poly.pdbx_seq_one_letter_code
_entity_poly.pdbx_strand_id
1 'polypeptide(L)'
;FSSTLLLFGCGKKEEVIAEPVVEQVMDDIEEPEIVEEAEETETTDIAEDVPPEEGMVRSRITNEWVSEEVNNTRPITVMVPNTKTASHYGLSSADVLYECNVEGSITRLMALFQDWSDFDRIGNVRSCRDYYVYWSFEWDSFYIHFGGPFYIDEVMNRPDTEDIDGLSSSNFWRAKDAKNATDNSYVDTEGILAVIDKLGYSLKYRDGYADAQHYQFAPFNEPNTLEQYSDAIDAGRIDMSPTYP
;
A
#
# COMPACT_ATOMS: atom_id res chain seq x y z
N PHE A 1 2.60 -70.87 8.05
CA PHE A 1 1.97 -70.96 6.74
C PHE A 1 2.51 -69.80 5.90
N SER A 2 3.24 -70.23 4.91
CA SER A 2 3.84 -69.65 3.71
C SER A 2 3.71 -68.13 3.52
N SER A 3 4.83 -67.44 3.65
CA SER A 3 5.07 -66.05 3.21
C SER A 3 5.61 -66.10 1.78
N THR A 4 4.93 -65.50 0.86
CA THR A 4 5.47 -65.27 -0.50
C THR A 4 5.91 -63.83 -0.61
N LEU A 5 7.20 -63.61 -0.73
CA LEU A 5 7.87 -62.31 -0.94
C LEU A 5 7.92 -62.07 -2.44
N LEU A 6 7.23 -61.02 -2.92
CA LEU A 6 7.34 -60.54 -4.29
C LEU A 6 8.26 -59.34 -4.33
N LEU A 7 9.44 -59.51 -4.88
CA LEU A 7 10.39 -58.46 -5.26
C LEU A 7 9.95 -57.85 -6.60
N PHE A 8 9.58 -56.56 -6.58
CA PHE A 8 9.46 -55.78 -7.82
C PHE A 8 10.73 -55.00 -8.03
N GLY A 9 11.35 -55.29 -9.15
CA GLY A 9 12.58 -54.61 -9.60
C GLY A 9 12.33 -53.17 -10.03
N CYS A 10 13.25 -52.32 -9.61
CA CYS A 10 13.33 -50.91 -10.00
C CYS A 10 13.96 -50.81 -11.40
N GLY A 11 13.15 -50.58 -12.42
CA GLY A 11 13.65 -50.21 -13.76
C GLY A 11 13.84 -48.70 -13.83
N LYS A 12 15.08 -48.27 -13.92
CA LYS A 12 15.44 -46.89 -14.31
C LYS A 12 15.03 -46.66 -15.76
N LYS A 13 14.11 -45.73 -16.00
CA LYS A 13 13.92 -45.09 -17.29
C LYS A 13 14.84 -43.89 -17.34
N GLU A 14 15.80 -43.89 -18.25
CA GLU A 14 16.53 -42.71 -18.69
C GLU A 14 15.57 -41.85 -19.52
N GLU A 15 15.21 -40.67 -19.01
CA GLU A 15 14.59 -39.64 -19.82
C GLU A 15 15.67 -38.93 -20.64
N VAL A 16 15.58 -39.09 -21.95
CA VAL A 16 16.35 -38.31 -22.89
C VAL A 16 15.79 -36.91 -22.95
N ILE A 17 16.51 -35.96 -22.39
CA ILE A 17 16.20 -34.52 -22.49
C ILE A 17 16.53 -34.10 -23.94
N ALA A 18 15.51 -33.81 -24.72
CA ALA A 18 15.66 -33.19 -26.02
C ALA A 18 15.98 -31.70 -25.82
N GLU A 19 17.13 -31.27 -26.32
CA GLU A 19 17.48 -29.84 -26.41
C GLU A 19 16.53 -29.12 -27.37
N PRO A 20 16.07 -27.90 -27.04
CA PRO A 20 15.27 -27.12 -27.98
C PRO A 20 16.15 -26.60 -29.12
N VAL A 21 15.79 -26.96 -30.32
CA VAL A 21 16.35 -26.39 -31.55
C VAL A 21 15.91 -24.93 -31.63
N VAL A 22 16.83 -24.02 -31.45
CA VAL A 22 16.62 -22.60 -31.72
C VAL A 22 16.76 -22.38 -33.22
N GLU A 23 15.65 -22.27 -33.91
CA GLU A 23 15.58 -21.84 -35.30
C GLU A 23 15.86 -20.33 -35.36
N GLN A 24 17.03 -19.93 -35.82
CA GLN A 24 17.37 -18.55 -36.09
C GLN A 24 16.62 -18.07 -37.34
N VAL A 25 15.54 -17.34 -37.10
CA VAL A 25 14.94 -16.49 -38.14
C VAL A 25 15.72 -15.17 -38.10
N MET A 26 16.67 -15.02 -39.01
CA MET A 26 17.25 -13.72 -39.36
C MET A 26 16.33 -13.09 -40.38
N ASP A 27 15.45 -12.20 -39.93
CA ASP A 27 14.76 -11.27 -40.82
C ASP A 27 15.50 -9.93 -40.80
N ASP A 28 15.77 -9.44 -41.98
CA ASP A 28 16.44 -8.19 -42.28
C ASP A 28 15.77 -7.00 -41.59
N ILE A 29 16.45 -6.45 -40.57
CA ILE A 29 16.07 -5.15 -40.01
C ILE A 29 16.91 -4.11 -40.75
N GLU A 30 16.29 -3.37 -41.67
CA GLU A 30 16.84 -2.16 -42.25
C GLU A 30 17.15 -1.17 -41.08
N GLU A 31 18.39 -0.72 -40.98
CA GLU A 31 18.81 0.33 -40.08
C GLU A 31 18.00 1.62 -40.37
N PRO A 32 17.35 2.23 -39.39
CA PRO A 32 16.74 3.53 -39.59
C PRO A 32 17.84 4.60 -39.79
N GLU A 33 17.73 5.35 -40.88
CA GLU A 33 18.53 6.55 -41.11
C GLU A 33 18.41 7.48 -39.90
N ILE A 34 19.54 7.78 -39.29
CA ILE A 34 19.62 8.80 -38.22
C ILE A 34 19.43 10.15 -38.90
N VAL A 35 18.21 10.66 -38.82
CA VAL A 35 17.93 12.08 -39.09
C VAL A 35 18.44 12.83 -37.87
N GLU A 36 19.53 13.57 -38.04
CA GLU A 36 19.95 14.61 -37.07
C GLU A 36 18.84 15.69 -37.01
N GLU A 37 17.88 15.48 -36.13
CA GLU A 37 16.96 16.51 -35.72
C GLU A 37 17.75 17.50 -34.81
N ALA A 38 17.88 18.74 -35.29
CA ALA A 38 18.49 19.81 -34.55
C ALA A 38 17.81 19.90 -33.17
N GLU A 39 18.57 19.74 -32.08
CA GLU A 39 18.15 20.07 -30.73
C GLU A 39 17.72 21.57 -30.70
N GLU A 40 16.43 21.82 -30.90
CA GLU A 40 15.82 23.03 -30.36
C GLU A 40 15.93 22.87 -28.82
N THR A 41 16.86 23.58 -28.22
CA THR A 41 16.89 23.78 -26.79
C THR A 41 15.60 24.52 -26.42
N GLU A 42 14.52 23.78 -26.17
CA GLU A 42 13.41 24.30 -25.40
C GLU A 42 13.98 24.74 -24.06
N THR A 43 14.08 26.07 -23.88
CA THR A 43 14.20 26.63 -22.55
C THR A 43 12.89 26.27 -21.85
N THR A 44 12.90 25.12 -21.15
CA THR A 44 11.82 24.78 -20.23
C THR A 44 11.80 25.91 -19.19
N ASP A 45 10.79 26.78 -19.29
CA ASP A 45 10.44 27.66 -18.19
C ASP A 45 10.31 26.76 -16.95
N ILE A 46 11.26 26.90 -16.03
CA ILE A 46 11.25 26.17 -14.77
C ILE A 46 9.99 26.65 -14.06
N ALA A 47 8.96 25.81 -14.03
CA ALA A 47 7.73 26.14 -13.34
C ALA A 47 8.07 26.49 -11.88
N GLU A 48 7.66 27.68 -11.44
CA GLU A 48 7.85 28.07 -10.05
C GLU A 48 7.03 27.13 -9.14
N ASP A 49 7.63 26.76 -7.99
CA ASP A 49 6.94 25.96 -6.97
C ASP A 49 5.98 26.86 -6.16
N VAL A 50 4.93 27.31 -6.83
CA VAL A 50 3.89 28.18 -6.23
C VAL A 50 2.60 27.41 -6.01
N PRO A 51 1.92 27.64 -4.88
CA PRO A 51 0.63 27.00 -4.63
C PRO A 51 -0.40 27.42 -5.70
N PRO A 52 -1.21 26.47 -6.23
CA PRO A 52 -2.23 26.76 -7.22
C PRO A 52 -3.34 27.65 -6.67
N GLU A 53 -3.58 27.63 -5.36
CA GLU A 53 -4.58 28.43 -4.65
C GLU A 53 -4.01 28.91 -3.31
N GLU A 54 -4.55 30.05 -2.81
CA GLU A 54 -4.20 30.57 -1.48
C GLU A 54 -4.62 29.56 -0.38
N GLY A 55 -3.73 29.32 0.59
CA GLY A 55 -3.96 28.38 1.69
C GLY A 55 -3.62 26.94 1.35
N MET A 56 -3.03 26.66 0.20
CA MET A 56 -2.43 25.35 -0.10
C MET A 56 -0.99 25.26 0.37
N VAL A 57 -0.62 24.09 0.86
CA VAL A 57 0.73 23.75 1.34
C VAL A 57 1.17 22.40 0.75
N ARG A 58 2.48 22.16 0.76
CA ARG A 58 3.01 20.85 0.38
C ARG A 58 2.64 19.79 1.42
N SER A 59 2.01 18.72 0.96
CA SER A 59 1.67 17.56 1.78
C SER A 59 2.94 16.95 2.40
N ARG A 60 2.87 16.66 3.68
CA ARG A 60 3.94 15.93 4.39
C ARG A 60 4.02 14.46 4.02
N ILE A 61 2.98 13.92 3.37
CA ILE A 61 2.88 12.50 2.99
C ILE A 61 3.23 12.30 1.52
N THR A 62 2.71 13.14 0.61
CA THR A 62 2.84 12.95 -0.84
C THR A 62 3.66 14.03 -1.55
N ASN A 63 3.92 15.16 -0.88
CA ASN A 63 4.47 16.38 -1.46
C ASN A 63 3.58 17.03 -2.54
N GLU A 64 2.34 16.60 -2.67
CA GLU A 64 1.36 17.27 -3.50
C GLU A 64 0.80 18.53 -2.81
N TRP A 65 0.15 19.40 -3.56
CA TRP A 65 -0.54 20.54 -2.99
C TRP A 65 -1.86 20.12 -2.35
N VAL A 66 -2.00 20.40 -1.05
CA VAL A 66 -3.21 20.12 -0.27
C VAL A 66 -3.59 21.35 0.54
N SER A 67 -4.82 21.44 1.05
CA SER A 67 -5.21 22.50 1.96
C SER A 67 -4.46 22.39 3.29
N GLU A 68 -4.26 23.53 3.97
CA GLU A 68 -3.69 23.52 5.33
C GLU A 68 -4.53 22.67 6.30
N GLU A 69 -5.84 22.61 6.13
CA GLU A 69 -6.72 21.79 6.95
C GLU A 69 -6.40 20.31 6.79
N VAL A 70 -6.32 19.81 5.55
CA VAL A 70 -5.94 18.42 5.25
C VAL A 70 -4.54 18.11 5.79
N ASN A 71 -3.57 19.01 5.57
CA ASN A 71 -2.19 18.80 6.02
C ASN A 71 -2.04 18.77 7.55
N ASN A 72 -2.93 19.44 8.28
CA ASN A 72 -2.93 19.51 9.75
C ASN A 72 -3.90 18.54 10.42
N THR A 73 -4.68 17.80 9.65
CA THR A 73 -5.55 16.73 10.13
C THR A 73 -4.79 15.40 10.14
N ARG A 74 -4.94 14.65 11.22
CA ARG A 74 -4.34 13.31 11.32
C ARG A 74 -4.89 12.40 10.24
N PRO A 75 -4.04 11.61 9.59
CA PRO A 75 -4.47 10.66 8.57
C PRO A 75 -5.21 9.48 9.20
N ILE A 76 -5.85 8.68 8.36
CA ILE A 76 -6.36 7.37 8.73
C ILE A 76 -5.51 6.27 8.07
N THR A 77 -5.38 5.14 8.76
CA THR A 77 -4.87 3.89 8.19
C THR A 77 -5.96 2.83 8.26
N VAL A 78 -6.25 2.18 7.13
CA VAL A 78 -7.37 1.24 7.01
C VAL A 78 -6.86 -0.14 6.62
N MET A 79 -7.22 -1.14 7.43
CA MET A 79 -6.90 -2.53 7.11
C MET A 79 -7.83 -3.07 6.03
N VAL A 80 -7.27 -3.50 4.91
CA VAL A 80 -8.05 -4.07 3.79
C VAL A 80 -7.48 -5.43 3.35
N PRO A 81 -8.31 -6.35 2.83
CA PRO A 81 -7.83 -7.64 2.37
C PRO A 81 -7.10 -7.49 1.03
N ASN A 82 -6.14 -8.37 0.76
CA ASN A 82 -5.53 -8.52 -0.55
C ASN A 82 -5.91 -9.86 -1.17
N THR A 83 -7.17 -10.01 -1.51
CA THR A 83 -7.71 -11.24 -2.10
C THR A 83 -8.43 -10.94 -3.41
N LYS A 84 -8.45 -11.93 -4.34
CA LYS A 84 -9.10 -11.79 -5.66
C LYS A 84 -10.61 -11.51 -5.58
N THR A 85 -11.23 -11.84 -4.46
CA THR A 85 -12.68 -11.67 -4.23
C THR A 85 -13.00 -10.42 -3.41
N ALA A 86 -12.00 -9.66 -3.00
CA ALA A 86 -12.20 -8.42 -2.28
C ALA A 86 -12.92 -7.38 -3.14
N SER A 87 -13.84 -6.65 -2.53
CA SER A 87 -14.52 -5.50 -3.14
C SER A 87 -14.02 -4.24 -2.45
N HIS A 88 -12.93 -3.68 -2.97
CA HIS A 88 -12.35 -2.46 -2.43
C HIS A 88 -13.15 -1.23 -2.88
N TYR A 89 -13.35 -0.30 -1.94
CA TYR A 89 -13.87 1.03 -2.17
C TYR A 89 -12.95 2.04 -1.50
N GLY A 90 -12.71 3.15 -2.17
CA GLY A 90 -11.80 4.21 -1.70
C GLY A 90 -10.31 3.88 -1.81
N LEU A 91 -9.91 2.63 -2.08
CA LEU A 91 -8.50 2.22 -2.07
C LEU A 91 -7.64 2.93 -3.12
N SER A 92 -8.21 3.36 -4.23
CA SER A 92 -7.50 4.11 -5.27
C SER A 92 -7.07 5.52 -4.84
N SER A 93 -7.63 6.03 -3.74
CA SER A 93 -7.26 7.31 -3.15
C SER A 93 -6.23 7.17 -2.02
N ALA A 94 -5.67 5.98 -1.82
CA ALA A 94 -4.65 5.78 -0.79
C ALA A 94 -3.34 6.43 -1.22
N ASP A 95 -2.74 7.19 -0.30
CA ASP A 95 -1.44 7.85 -0.50
C ASP A 95 -0.28 6.86 -0.36
N VAL A 96 -0.41 5.90 0.58
CA VAL A 96 0.59 4.86 0.83
C VAL A 96 -0.10 3.52 1.08
N LEU A 97 0.44 2.46 0.49
CA LEU A 97 0.01 1.08 0.74
C LEU A 97 1.15 0.28 1.38
N TYR A 98 0.88 -0.26 2.55
CA TYR A 98 1.73 -1.24 3.20
C TYR A 98 1.20 -2.64 2.90
N GLU A 99 2.03 -3.52 2.39
CA GLU A 99 1.68 -4.91 2.16
C GLU A 99 2.57 -5.84 2.99
N CYS A 100 1.97 -6.77 3.71
CA CYS A 100 2.69 -7.78 4.47
C CYS A 100 1.91 -9.10 4.51
N ASN A 101 2.64 -10.19 4.71
CA ASN A 101 2.06 -11.50 4.93
C ASN A 101 1.22 -11.54 6.21
N VAL A 102 0.09 -12.22 6.12
CA VAL A 102 -0.73 -12.63 7.26
C VAL A 102 -0.85 -14.15 7.27
N GLU A 103 -1.68 -14.70 8.14
CA GLU A 103 -1.87 -16.15 8.23
C GLU A 103 -2.41 -16.73 6.92
N GLY A 104 -2.06 -17.97 6.63
CA GLY A 104 -2.57 -18.72 5.48
C GLY A 104 -1.91 -18.40 4.16
N SER A 105 -0.67 -17.92 4.17
CA SER A 105 0.11 -17.58 2.96
C SER A 105 -0.60 -16.57 2.05
N ILE A 106 -1.31 -15.62 2.66
CA ILE A 106 -1.91 -14.48 1.96
C ILE A 106 -1.34 -13.18 2.51
N THR A 107 -1.42 -12.12 1.74
CA THR A 107 -1.07 -10.78 2.20
C THR A 107 -2.32 -9.99 2.61
N ARG A 108 -2.10 -8.92 3.33
CA ARG A 108 -3.08 -7.90 3.66
C ARG A 108 -2.49 -6.54 3.38
N LEU A 109 -3.33 -5.56 3.14
CA LEU A 109 -2.91 -4.19 2.96
C LEU A 109 -3.33 -3.35 4.16
N MET A 110 -2.51 -2.35 4.48
CA MET A 110 -2.88 -1.18 5.26
C MET A 110 -2.78 0.02 4.34
N ALA A 111 -3.88 0.69 4.12
CA ALA A 111 -3.96 1.87 3.26
C ALA A 111 -3.96 3.13 4.12
N LEU A 112 -3.02 4.04 3.85
CA LEU A 112 -2.91 5.35 4.48
C LEU A 112 -3.60 6.40 3.61
N PHE A 113 -4.40 7.26 4.23
CA PHE A 113 -5.09 8.36 3.57
C PHE A 113 -4.87 9.64 4.37
N GLN A 114 -4.31 10.65 3.73
CA GLN A 114 -4.18 11.98 4.31
C GLN A 114 -5.50 12.75 4.21
N ASP A 115 -6.06 12.81 3.01
CA ASP A 115 -7.39 13.36 2.79
C ASP A 115 -8.43 12.24 2.82
N TRP A 116 -9.17 12.21 3.90
CA TRP A 116 -10.28 11.28 4.11
C TRP A 116 -11.61 11.99 4.42
N SER A 117 -11.69 13.25 4.01
CA SER A 117 -12.81 14.15 4.33
C SER A 117 -14.12 13.81 3.61
N ASP A 118 -14.07 13.05 2.50
CA ASP A 118 -15.22 12.83 1.60
C ASP A 118 -15.32 11.38 1.11
N PHE A 119 -15.26 10.42 2.02
CA PHE A 119 -15.54 9.03 1.67
C PHE A 119 -16.98 8.66 1.97
N ASP A 120 -17.79 8.46 0.95
CA ASP A 120 -19.10 7.80 1.08
C ASP A 120 -18.96 6.34 1.53
N ARG A 121 -17.82 5.71 1.23
CA ARG A 121 -17.57 4.31 1.52
C ARG A 121 -16.08 3.98 1.40
N ILE A 122 -15.51 3.41 2.45
CA ILE A 122 -14.13 2.90 2.46
C ILE A 122 -14.09 1.48 2.99
N GLY A 123 -13.21 0.67 2.45
CA GLY A 123 -13.01 -0.75 2.80
C GLY A 123 -13.02 -1.63 1.55
N ASN A 124 -13.22 -2.96 1.70
CA ASN A 124 -13.75 -3.64 2.89
C ASN A 124 -12.71 -3.64 4.03
N VAL A 125 -13.17 -3.36 5.24
CA VAL A 125 -12.28 -3.29 6.40
C VAL A 125 -12.04 -4.68 6.98
N ARG A 126 -10.78 -4.97 7.35
CA ARG A 126 -10.35 -6.28 7.85
C ARG A 126 -9.66 -6.22 9.20
N SER A 127 -9.41 -7.39 9.76
CA SER A 127 -8.84 -7.54 11.08
C SER A 127 -7.41 -7.00 11.15
N CYS A 128 -7.08 -6.39 12.28
CA CYS A 128 -5.77 -5.86 12.60
C CYS A 128 -4.70 -6.94 12.78
N ARG A 129 -3.43 -6.53 12.76
CA ARG A 129 -2.23 -7.27 13.17
C ARG A 129 -1.30 -6.28 13.85
N ASP A 130 -0.50 -6.77 14.80
CA ASP A 130 0.37 -5.95 15.65
C ASP A 130 1.36 -5.10 14.85
N TYR A 131 2.04 -5.67 13.86
CA TYR A 131 3.01 -4.94 13.03
C TYR A 131 2.37 -3.79 12.23
N TYR A 132 1.11 -3.91 11.80
CA TYR A 132 0.40 -2.81 11.16
C TYR A 132 0.03 -1.70 12.15
N VAL A 133 -0.28 -2.05 13.41
CA VAL A 133 -0.49 -1.05 14.46
C VAL A 133 0.78 -0.24 14.69
N TYR A 134 1.96 -0.90 14.74
CA TYR A 134 3.23 -0.19 14.86
C TYR A 134 3.50 0.73 13.67
N TRP A 135 3.18 0.33 12.45
CA TRP A 135 3.33 1.19 11.28
C TRP A 135 2.34 2.35 11.28
N SER A 136 1.15 2.19 11.86
CA SER A 136 0.21 3.31 11.99
C SER A 136 0.71 4.40 12.95
N PHE A 137 1.53 4.04 13.93
CA PHE A 137 2.15 5.01 14.84
C PHE A 137 3.13 5.96 14.13
N GLU A 138 3.79 5.54 13.06
CA GLU A 138 4.70 6.37 12.28
C GLU A 138 4.00 7.64 11.75
N TRP A 139 2.71 7.54 11.49
CA TRP A 139 1.88 8.59 10.91
C TRP A 139 1.00 9.33 11.92
N ASP A 140 1.00 8.92 13.18
CA ASP A 140 0.02 9.37 14.16
C ASP A 140 -1.44 9.18 13.66
N SER A 141 -1.68 8.14 12.88
CA SER A 141 -2.96 7.89 12.24
C SER A 141 -4.00 7.28 13.17
N PHE A 142 -5.29 7.48 12.86
CA PHE A 142 -6.34 6.63 13.42
C PHE A 142 -6.31 5.28 12.71
N TYR A 143 -6.14 4.21 13.49
CA TYR A 143 -6.03 2.86 12.94
C TYR A 143 -7.39 2.19 12.81
N ILE A 144 -7.89 2.03 11.58
CA ILE A 144 -9.22 1.50 11.28
C ILE A 144 -9.13 0.03 10.93
N HIS A 145 -9.85 -0.80 11.69
CA HIS A 145 -9.85 -2.25 11.51
C HIS A 145 -11.20 -2.88 11.88
N PHE A 146 -11.37 -4.17 11.62
CA PHE A 146 -12.58 -4.92 11.96
C PHE A 146 -12.21 -6.16 12.77
N GLY A 147 -12.11 -6.00 14.09
CA GLY A 147 -11.63 -7.02 15.00
C GLY A 147 -10.16 -7.38 14.81
N GLY A 148 -9.72 -8.41 15.52
CA GLY A 148 -8.35 -8.90 15.46
C GLY A 148 -8.15 -10.19 16.24
N PRO A 149 -6.95 -10.78 16.19
CA PRO A 149 -6.60 -11.92 16.99
C PRO A 149 -6.33 -11.51 18.44
N PHE A 150 -6.60 -12.41 19.38
CA PHE A 150 -6.45 -12.14 20.82
C PHE A 150 -5.01 -11.80 21.25
N TYR A 151 -4.00 -12.21 20.50
CA TYR A 151 -2.60 -11.99 20.87
C TYR A 151 -2.11 -10.55 20.68
N ILE A 152 -2.92 -9.67 20.10
CA ILE A 152 -2.58 -8.25 19.91
C ILE A 152 -3.10 -7.34 21.02
N ASP A 153 -3.77 -7.90 22.04
CA ASP A 153 -4.39 -7.10 23.12
C ASP A 153 -3.38 -6.19 23.82
N GLU A 154 -2.12 -6.61 23.91
CA GLU A 154 -1.06 -5.80 24.55
C GLU A 154 -0.84 -4.48 23.80
N VAL A 155 -0.73 -4.50 22.47
CA VAL A 155 -0.53 -3.29 21.67
C VAL A 155 -1.82 -2.48 21.55
N MET A 156 -2.99 -3.14 21.46
CA MET A 156 -4.27 -2.45 21.34
C MET A 156 -4.67 -1.73 22.65
N ASN A 157 -4.25 -2.23 23.81
CA ASN A 157 -4.52 -1.59 25.10
C ASN A 157 -3.49 -0.52 25.50
N ARG A 158 -2.55 -0.18 24.66
CA ARG A 158 -1.60 0.91 24.92
C ARG A 158 -2.33 2.26 24.91
N PRO A 159 -1.92 3.21 25.75
CA PRO A 159 -2.56 4.52 25.83
C PRO A 159 -2.33 5.38 24.57
N ASP A 160 -1.33 5.01 23.75
CA ASP A 160 -0.99 5.68 22.49
C ASP A 160 -1.62 4.99 21.25
N THR A 161 -2.35 3.90 21.43
CA THR A 161 -3.14 3.27 20.38
C THR A 161 -4.50 3.92 20.27
N GLU A 162 -4.73 4.66 19.21
CA GLU A 162 -6.03 5.26 18.89
C GLU A 162 -6.63 4.53 17.69
N ASP A 163 -7.42 3.50 17.97
CA ASP A 163 -8.02 2.63 16.98
C ASP A 163 -9.54 2.86 16.84
N ILE A 164 -10.04 2.46 15.69
CA ILE A 164 -11.46 2.45 15.34
C ILE A 164 -11.84 1.04 14.91
N ASP A 165 -12.38 0.26 15.87
CA ASP A 165 -12.77 -1.12 15.64
C ASP A 165 -14.23 -1.23 15.19
N GLY A 166 -14.44 -1.74 13.99
CA GLY A 166 -15.76 -1.99 13.41
C GLY A 166 -16.57 -3.07 14.13
N LEU A 167 -15.98 -3.92 14.98
CA LEU A 167 -16.75 -4.82 15.84
C LEU A 167 -17.38 -4.08 17.02
N SER A 168 -16.73 -3.03 17.49
CA SER A 168 -17.16 -2.23 18.64
C SER A 168 -18.01 -1.03 18.25
N SER A 169 -18.20 -0.77 16.95
CA SER A 169 -18.89 0.39 16.42
C SER A 169 -20.09 0.02 15.58
N SER A 170 -21.23 0.69 15.85
CA SER A 170 -22.43 0.61 14.99
C SER A 170 -22.33 1.43 13.70
N ASN A 171 -21.27 2.21 13.52
CA ASN A 171 -21.06 3.07 12.37
C ASN A 171 -20.49 2.31 11.15
N PHE A 172 -20.07 1.06 11.37
CA PHE A 172 -19.71 0.16 10.29
C PHE A 172 -20.93 -0.63 9.81
N TRP A 173 -21.01 -0.88 8.54
CA TRP A 173 -22.07 -1.70 7.97
C TRP A 173 -21.54 -2.83 7.10
N ARG A 174 -22.40 -3.83 6.86
CA ARG A 174 -22.12 -4.92 5.93
C ARG A 174 -22.87 -4.72 4.64
N ALA A 175 -22.12 -4.59 3.56
CA ALA A 175 -22.70 -4.36 2.23
C ALA A 175 -23.21 -5.65 1.62
N LYS A 176 -24.40 -5.60 1.04
CA LYS A 176 -25.04 -6.75 0.37
C LYS A 176 -24.50 -6.96 -1.06
N ASP A 177 -23.92 -5.93 -1.66
CA ASP A 177 -23.35 -5.92 -3.00
C ASP A 177 -21.88 -6.38 -3.03
N ALA A 178 -21.30 -6.69 -1.88
CA ALA A 178 -19.94 -7.22 -1.81
C ALA A 178 -19.86 -8.64 -2.41
N LYS A 179 -18.78 -8.92 -3.12
CA LYS A 179 -18.54 -10.22 -3.79
C LYS A 179 -18.41 -11.38 -2.81
N ASN A 180 -18.03 -11.09 -1.56
CA ASN A 180 -17.75 -12.07 -0.53
C ASN A 180 -18.47 -11.70 0.76
N ALA A 181 -19.18 -12.64 1.38
CA ALA A 181 -19.90 -12.42 2.63
C ALA A 181 -18.99 -12.14 3.84
N THR A 182 -17.71 -12.49 3.77
CA THR A 182 -16.73 -12.22 4.82
C THR A 182 -15.98 -10.90 4.61
N ASP A 183 -15.86 -10.44 3.36
CA ASP A 183 -15.15 -9.23 2.98
C ASP A 183 -16.16 -8.15 2.57
N ASN A 184 -17.01 -7.74 3.51
CA ASN A 184 -18.14 -6.84 3.22
C ASN A 184 -18.36 -5.76 4.28
N SER A 185 -17.37 -5.47 5.13
CA SER A 185 -17.46 -4.44 6.16
C SER A 185 -16.91 -3.11 5.67
N TYR A 186 -17.69 -2.06 5.81
CA TYR A 186 -17.36 -0.72 5.31
C TYR A 186 -17.71 0.35 6.34
N VAL A 187 -17.11 1.51 6.16
CA VAL A 187 -17.39 2.74 6.92
C VAL A 187 -17.28 3.94 5.97
N ASP A 188 -17.91 5.04 6.30
CA ASP A 188 -17.78 6.34 5.63
C ASP A 188 -17.10 7.36 6.54
N THR A 189 -16.81 8.53 6.01
CA THR A 189 -16.20 9.63 6.78
C THR A 189 -17.05 10.03 7.98
N GLU A 190 -18.37 10.12 7.84
CA GLU A 190 -19.27 10.46 8.96
C GLU A 190 -19.19 9.42 10.08
N GLY A 191 -19.13 8.14 9.72
CA GLY A 191 -18.98 7.05 10.68
C GLY A 191 -17.65 7.08 11.42
N ILE A 192 -16.56 7.41 10.73
CA ILE A 192 -15.23 7.58 11.32
C ILE A 192 -15.25 8.75 12.32
N LEU A 193 -15.75 9.92 11.90
CA LEU A 193 -15.84 11.12 12.74
C LEU A 193 -16.70 10.89 13.99
N ALA A 194 -17.82 10.19 13.85
CA ALA A 194 -18.68 9.85 14.98
C ALA A 194 -17.98 8.96 16.02
N VAL A 195 -17.08 8.06 15.59
CA VAL A 195 -16.29 7.23 16.52
C VAL A 195 -15.19 8.06 17.17
N ILE A 196 -14.49 8.90 16.41
CA ILE A 196 -13.46 9.83 16.93
C ILE A 196 -14.04 10.72 18.03
N ASP A 197 -15.20 11.35 17.78
CA ASP A 197 -15.90 12.19 18.76
C ASP A 197 -16.30 11.40 20.01
N LYS A 198 -16.89 10.22 19.83
CA LYS A 198 -17.32 9.34 20.94
C LYS A 198 -16.15 8.91 21.83
N LEU A 199 -14.97 8.66 21.24
CA LEU A 199 -13.77 8.22 21.96
C LEU A 199 -12.97 9.41 22.51
N GLY A 200 -13.28 10.64 22.08
CA GLY A 200 -12.59 11.85 22.50
C GLY A 200 -11.21 12.01 21.90
N TYR A 201 -10.96 11.41 20.73
CA TYR A 201 -9.70 11.54 20.03
C TYR A 201 -9.56 12.93 19.38
N SER A 202 -8.33 13.42 19.28
CA SER A 202 -8.05 14.70 18.64
C SER A 202 -7.77 14.51 17.15
N LEU A 203 -8.43 15.29 16.30
CA LEU A 203 -8.13 15.35 14.86
C LEU A 203 -6.75 15.96 14.56
N LYS A 204 -6.19 16.71 15.52
CA LYS A 204 -4.85 17.30 15.36
C LYS A 204 -3.77 16.31 15.75
N TYR A 205 -2.66 16.38 15.05
CA TYR A 205 -1.47 15.60 15.40
C TYR A 205 -1.08 15.80 16.86
N ARG A 206 -0.63 14.72 17.50
CA ARG A 206 -0.07 14.73 18.84
C ARG A 206 1.29 15.42 18.86
N ASP A 207 1.70 15.89 20.02
CA ASP A 207 3.02 16.50 20.19
C ASP A 207 4.13 15.58 19.70
N GLY A 208 5.06 16.14 18.94
CA GLY A 208 6.16 15.42 18.30
C GLY A 208 5.87 14.87 16.91
N TYR A 209 4.59 14.80 16.50
CA TYR A 209 4.23 14.40 15.13
C TYR A 209 3.89 15.59 14.23
N ALA A 210 3.42 16.68 14.79
CA ALA A 210 3.03 17.87 14.03
C ALA A 210 4.15 18.40 13.12
N ASP A 211 5.40 18.34 13.63
CA ASP A 211 6.60 18.78 12.92
C ASP A 211 7.44 17.60 12.37
N ALA A 212 6.99 16.36 12.55
CA ALA A 212 7.69 15.19 12.07
C ALA A 212 7.60 15.11 10.53
N GLN A 213 8.75 14.89 9.91
CA GLN A 213 8.87 14.66 8.48
C GLN A 213 9.27 13.20 8.24
N HIS A 214 8.32 12.39 7.79
CA HIS A 214 8.56 10.96 7.52
C HIS A 214 9.38 10.76 6.26
N TYR A 215 9.06 11.50 5.19
CA TYR A 215 9.79 11.47 3.93
C TYR A 215 10.62 12.72 3.72
N GLN A 216 11.75 12.57 3.04
CA GLN A 216 12.53 13.66 2.50
C GLN A 216 12.26 13.75 1.00
N PHE A 217 11.55 14.77 0.60
CA PHE A 217 11.24 15.00 -0.80
C PHE A 217 12.36 15.79 -1.47
N ALA A 218 12.67 15.44 -2.72
CA ALA A 218 13.52 16.27 -3.57
C ALA A 218 12.81 17.61 -3.85
N PRO A 219 13.58 18.71 -4.08
CA PRO A 219 13.00 19.97 -4.55
C PRO A 219 12.16 19.74 -5.82
N PHE A 220 11.05 20.47 -5.96
CA PHE A 220 10.06 20.29 -7.02
C PHE A 220 10.66 20.27 -8.44
N ASN A 221 11.67 21.10 -8.69
CA ASN A 221 12.31 21.30 -9.98
C ASN A 221 13.64 20.54 -10.13
N GLU A 222 14.01 19.71 -9.16
CA GLU A 222 15.26 18.96 -9.20
C GLU A 222 14.97 17.46 -9.36
N PRO A 223 15.52 16.81 -10.38
CA PRO A 223 15.35 15.36 -10.52
C PRO A 223 16.06 14.66 -9.37
N ASN A 224 15.40 13.69 -8.74
CA ASN A 224 16.04 12.82 -7.76
C ASN A 224 16.80 11.71 -8.49
N THR A 225 18.05 11.99 -8.87
CA THR A 225 18.89 11.07 -9.63
C THR A 225 19.59 10.02 -8.76
N LEU A 226 19.55 10.18 -7.44
CA LEU A 226 20.30 9.37 -6.47
C LEU A 226 21.83 9.36 -6.67
N GLU A 227 22.39 10.25 -7.49
CA GLU A 227 23.82 10.34 -7.79
C GLU A 227 24.69 10.57 -6.54
N GLN A 228 24.10 11.13 -5.47
CA GLN A 228 24.76 11.32 -4.18
C GLN A 228 25.05 9.98 -3.46
N TYR A 229 24.43 8.87 -3.88
CA TYR A 229 24.66 7.55 -3.32
C TYR A 229 25.58 6.75 -4.22
N SER A 230 26.82 6.50 -3.77
CA SER A 230 27.84 5.82 -4.56
C SER A 230 27.55 4.34 -4.84
N ASP A 231 26.58 3.75 -4.14
CA ASP A 231 26.11 2.38 -4.26
C ASP A 231 24.78 2.26 -4.99
N ALA A 232 24.22 3.38 -5.46
CA ALA A 232 23.04 3.34 -6.32
C ALA A 232 23.38 2.68 -7.65
N ILE A 233 22.50 1.82 -8.12
CA ILE A 233 22.63 1.11 -9.41
C ILE A 233 21.35 1.33 -10.24
N ASP A 234 21.53 1.45 -11.54
CA ASP A 234 20.40 1.48 -12.46
C ASP A 234 19.66 0.13 -12.43
N ALA A 235 18.34 0.20 -12.21
CA ALA A 235 17.48 -0.96 -12.21
C ALA A 235 16.39 -0.81 -13.27
N GLY A 236 16.59 -1.38 -14.44
CA GLY A 236 15.56 -1.43 -15.49
C GLY A 236 14.39 -2.35 -15.15
N ARG A 237 14.58 -3.26 -14.18
CA ARG A 237 13.56 -4.18 -13.68
C ARG A 237 13.87 -4.61 -12.26
N ILE A 238 12.83 -4.60 -11.41
CA ILE A 238 12.88 -5.19 -10.07
C ILE A 238 12.00 -6.43 -10.07
N ASP A 239 12.58 -7.60 -9.75
CA ASP A 239 11.84 -8.86 -9.62
C ASP A 239 11.51 -9.11 -8.13
N MET A 240 10.24 -9.01 -7.81
CA MET A 240 9.72 -9.23 -6.45
C MET A 240 9.16 -10.65 -6.25
N SER A 241 9.24 -11.53 -7.25
CA SER A 241 8.71 -12.89 -7.17
C SER A 241 9.24 -13.73 -6.01
N PRO A 242 10.48 -13.55 -5.52
CA PRO A 242 10.93 -14.24 -4.31
C PRO A 242 10.23 -13.80 -3.02
N THR A 243 9.61 -12.63 -3.02
CA THR A 243 8.88 -12.06 -1.86
C THR A 243 7.47 -12.62 -1.75
N TYR A 244 6.91 -13.03 -2.89
CA TYR A 244 5.54 -13.57 -3.00
C TYR A 244 5.61 -15.00 -3.54
N PRO A 245 5.58 -16.01 -2.67
CA PRO A 245 5.65 -17.43 -3.07
C PRO A 245 4.41 -17.90 -3.85
#